data_fa77043114cd7612f5f95c641f568e37
#
_entry.id   fa77043114cd7612f5f95c641f568e37
#
_cell.length_a   1.000
_cell.length_b   1.000
_cell.length_c   1.000
_cell.angle_alpha   90.00
_cell.angle_beta   90.00
_cell.angle_gamma   90.00
#
_symmetry.space_group_name_H-M   'P 1'
#
loop_
_entity.id
_entity.type
_entity.pdbx_description
1 polymer ?
#
loop_
_entity_poly.entity_id
_entity_poly.type
_entity_poly.pdbx_seq_one_letter_code
_entity_poly.pdbx_strand_id
1 'polypeptide(L)'
;FYPGRAGSELDVRDSLLKIMSLKSKRIIVTSFASNVARMETIFYCAEKISREVSLVGRSMNRIFKAARQCGYLKNVKDPVDPRDAKKIPREKIVYLCTGSQGEPMGAMKRIIKGIHPDVFIEKGDTVIFSSKIIPGNEKKLYSLHNDIVKQDIELITEETDFVHVSGHPNRDDLKDMYDWVKPDSIIPVHGEHRHMNEHI
;
A
#
# COMPACT_ATOMS: atom_id res chain seq x y z
N PHE A 1 10.60 19.40 -3.76
CA PHE A 1 9.29 19.83 -3.23
C PHE A 1 8.31 20.03 -4.37
N TYR A 2 7.15 19.35 -4.30
CA TYR A 2 6.08 19.54 -5.28
C TYR A 2 5.25 20.78 -4.90
N PRO A 3 4.70 21.51 -5.89
CA PRO A 3 3.77 22.61 -5.63
C PRO A 3 2.43 22.06 -5.11
N GLY A 4 1.64 22.92 -4.48
CA GLY A 4 0.31 22.58 -3.97
C GLY A 4 0.36 21.79 -2.66
N ARG A 5 -0.72 21.09 -2.37
CA ARG A 5 -0.90 20.23 -1.19
C ARG A 5 -0.75 18.76 -1.54
N ALA A 6 -0.25 17.98 -0.61
CA ALA A 6 -0.30 16.52 -0.71
C ALA A 6 -1.76 16.05 -0.67
N GLY A 7 -2.07 14.94 -1.34
CA GLY A 7 -3.37 14.28 -1.22
C GLY A 7 -3.56 13.68 0.17
N SER A 8 -4.77 13.24 0.46
CA SER A 8 -5.09 12.61 1.72
C SER A 8 -5.22 11.09 1.59
N GLU A 9 -5.12 10.38 2.72
CA GLU A 9 -5.41 8.94 2.76
C GLU A 9 -6.90 8.66 2.47
N LEU A 10 -7.79 9.64 2.70
CA LEU A 10 -9.20 9.54 2.32
C LEU A 10 -9.38 9.54 0.80
N ASP A 11 -8.67 10.39 0.08
CA ASP A 11 -8.71 10.40 -1.39
C ASP A 11 -8.21 9.06 -1.97
N VAL A 12 -7.18 8.47 -1.35
CA VAL A 12 -6.71 7.13 -1.73
C VAL A 12 -7.76 6.06 -1.43
N ARG A 13 -8.49 6.18 -0.32
CA ARG A 13 -9.59 5.26 0.03
C ARG A 13 -10.67 5.27 -1.04
N ASP A 14 -11.11 6.45 -1.46
CA ASP A 14 -12.16 6.60 -2.46
C ASP A 14 -11.70 6.06 -3.83
N SER A 15 -10.45 6.32 -4.20
CA SER A 15 -9.85 5.77 -5.42
C SER A 15 -9.74 4.25 -5.37
N LEU A 16 -9.19 3.69 -4.29
CA LEU A 16 -9.07 2.24 -4.12
C LEU A 16 -10.41 1.54 -4.09
N LEU A 17 -11.43 2.13 -3.44
CA LEU A 17 -12.79 1.58 -3.45
C LEU A 17 -13.34 1.49 -4.87
N LYS A 18 -13.19 2.56 -5.66
CA LYS A 18 -13.59 2.59 -7.06
C LYS A 18 -12.87 1.53 -7.88
N ILE A 19 -11.54 1.46 -7.77
CA ILE A 19 -10.71 0.49 -8.49
C ILE A 19 -11.12 -0.94 -8.12
N MET A 20 -11.16 -1.26 -6.83
CA MET A 20 -11.44 -2.62 -6.33
C MET A 20 -12.87 -3.08 -6.65
N SER A 21 -13.85 -2.16 -6.70
CA SER A 21 -15.23 -2.49 -7.06
C SER A 21 -15.40 -2.99 -8.49
N LEU A 22 -14.50 -2.62 -9.39
CA LEU A 22 -14.49 -3.03 -10.80
C LEU A 22 -13.84 -4.42 -11.02
N LYS A 23 -13.21 -5.01 -9.98
CA LYS A 23 -12.47 -6.27 -10.13
C LYS A 23 -13.33 -7.48 -9.81
N SER A 24 -13.42 -8.39 -10.77
CA SER A 24 -14.26 -9.58 -10.67
C SER A 24 -13.52 -10.80 -10.11
N LYS A 25 -12.20 -10.75 -9.97
CA LYS A 25 -11.37 -11.85 -9.48
C LYS A 25 -10.63 -11.45 -8.21
N ARG A 26 -9.65 -12.25 -7.79
CA ARG A 26 -8.82 -12.02 -6.61
C ARG A 26 -8.09 -10.68 -6.71
N ILE A 27 -8.02 -9.98 -5.59
CA ILE A 27 -7.24 -8.75 -5.47
C ILE A 27 -6.10 -9.01 -4.47
N ILE A 28 -4.89 -8.64 -4.85
CA ILE A 28 -3.74 -8.64 -3.96
C ILE A 28 -3.23 -7.21 -3.89
N VAL A 29 -3.24 -6.64 -2.70
CA VAL A 29 -2.69 -5.30 -2.44
C VAL A 29 -1.37 -5.46 -1.70
N THR A 30 -0.33 -4.79 -2.17
CA THR A 30 0.93 -4.72 -1.45
C THR A 30 1.21 -3.29 -0.99
N SER A 31 1.60 -3.14 0.26
CA SER A 31 1.92 -1.84 0.88
C SER A 31 2.95 -1.99 1.99
N PHE A 32 3.42 -0.87 2.53
CA PHE A 32 4.23 -0.87 3.74
C PHE A 32 3.40 -1.36 4.94
N ALA A 33 3.92 -2.34 5.67
CA ALA A 33 3.24 -2.87 6.86
C ALA A 33 3.02 -1.79 7.94
N SER A 34 3.89 -0.79 8.01
CA SER A 34 3.80 0.32 8.96
C SER A 34 2.72 1.35 8.64
N ASN A 35 2.16 1.33 7.44
CA ASN A 35 1.06 2.23 7.07
C ASN A 35 -0.28 1.68 7.57
N VAL A 36 -0.59 1.94 8.84
CA VAL A 36 -1.82 1.48 9.50
C VAL A 36 -3.06 2.11 8.86
N ALA A 37 -2.99 3.36 8.44
CA ALA A 37 -4.10 4.04 7.77
C ALA A 37 -4.44 3.38 6.42
N ARG A 38 -3.41 2.98 5.64
CA ARG A 38 -3.61 2.21 4.41
C ARG A 38 -4.18 0.83 4.68
N MET A 39 -3.73 0.18 5.75
CA MET A 39 -4.30 -1.09 6.19
C MET A 39 -5.79 -0.95 6.48
N GLU A 40 -6.20 0.06 7.27
CA GLU A 40 -7.62 0.36 7.54
C GLU A 40 -8.40 0.62 6.25
N THR A 41 -7.84 1.41 5.34
CA THR A 41 -8.41 1.69 4.02
C THR A 41 -8.70 0.41 3.23
N ILE A 42 -7.77 -0.55 3.20
CA ILE A 42 -7.98 -1.82 2.47
C ILE A 42 -9.09 -2.65 3.10
N PHE A 43 -9.14 -2.75 4.43
CA PHE A 43 -10.25 -3.44 5.11
C PHE A 43 -11.60 -2.77 4.82
N TYR A 44 -11.66 -1.45 4.90
CA TYR A 44 -12.86 -0.68 4.56
C TYR A 44 -13.31 -0.95 3.13
N CYS A 45 -12.42 -0.87 2.15
CA CYS A 45 -12.74 -1.13 0.75
C CYS A 45 -13.24 -2.57 0.54
N ALA A 46 -12.57 -3.55 1.13
CA ALA A 46 -12.94 -4.96 1.04
C ALA A 46 -14.35 -5.21 1.62
N GLU A 47 -14.67 -4.62 2.78
CA GLU A 47 -15.99 -4.71 3.39
C GLU A 47 -17.08 -4.13 2.48
N LYS A 48 -16.84 -2.95 1.89
CA LYS A 48 -17.80 -2.29 0.98
C LYS A 48 -18.12 -3.11 -0.27
N ILE A 49 -17.15 -3.91 -0.74
CA ILE A 49 -17.35 -4.81 -1.90
C ILE A 49 -17.63 -6.26 -1.49
N SER A 50 -17.97 -6.50 -0.22
CA SER A 50 -18.33 -7.81 0.34
C SER A 50 -17.26 -8.88 0.11
N ARG A 51 -15.99 -8.53 0.41
CA ARG A 51 -14.83 -9.44 0.36
C ARG A 51 -14.19 -9.56 1.73
N GLU A 52 -13.66 -10.74 2.02
CA GLU A 52 -12.83 -10.98 3.20
C GLU A 52 -11.39 -10.50 2.97
N VAL A 53 -10.67 -10.18 4.05
CA VAL A 53 -9.26 -9.78 3.99
C VAL A 53 -8.38 -10.81 4.66
N SER A 54 -7.27 -11.16 4.01
CA SER A 54 -6.23 -11.99 4.61
C SER A 54 -4.89 -11.24 4.60
N LEU A 55 -4.20 -11.24 5.75
CA LEU A 55 -2.89 -10.59 5.90
C LEU A 55 -1.77 -11.57 5.62
N VAL A 56 -0.87 -11.22 4.69
CA VAL A 56 0.21 -12.08 4.25
C VAL A 56 1.57 -11.43 4.52
N GLY A 57 2.35 -12.08 5.38
CA GLY A 57 3.65 -11.59 5.83
C GLY A 57 3.71 -11.32 7.33
N ARG A 58 4.83 -11.71 7.93
CA ARG A 58 5.02 -11.62 9.39
C ARG A 58 4.90 -10.20 9.94
N SER A 59 5.51 -9.22 9.27
CA SER A 59 5.45 -7.82 9.68
C SER A 59 4.04 -7.25 9.56
N MET A 60 3.27 -7.61 8.53
CA MET A 60 1.88 -7.18 8.35
C MET A 60 1.02 -7.63 9.55
N ASN A 61 1.11 -8.91 9.91
CA ASN A 61 0.39 -9.46 11.07
C ASN A 61 0.84 -8.84 12.40
N ARG A 62 2.15 -8.60 12.57
CA ARG A 62 2.69 -7.99 13.80
C ARG A 62 2.18 -6.56 13.96
N ILE A 63 2.23 -5.75 12.91
CA ILE A 63 1.75 -4.37 12.95
C ILE A 63 0.24 -4.31 13.17
N PHE A 64 -0.54 -5.16 12.51
CA PHE A 64 -1.98 -5.25 12.74
C PHE A 64 -2.31 -5.49 14.22
N LYS A 65 -1.65 -6.46 14.85
CA LYS A 65 -1.83 -6.77 16.29
C LYS A 65 -1.43 -5.58 17.17
N ALA A 66 -0.27 -4.97 16.91
CA ALA A 66 0.21 -3.82 17.66
C ALA A 66 -0.72 -2.61 17.51
N ALA A 67 -1.19 -2.32 16.30
CA ALA A 67 -2.15 -1.26 16.04
C ALA A 67 -3.45 -1.44 16.84
N ARG A 68 -3.98 -2.66 16.89
CA ARG A 68 -5.16 -2.97 17.74
C ARG A 68 -4.90 -2.77 19.22
N GLN A 69 -3.75 -3.20 19.73
CA GLN A 69 -3.36 -2.98 21.12
C GLN A 69 -3.26 -1.50 21.47
N CYS A 70 -2.80 -0.67 20.53
CA CYS A 70 -2.75 0.79 20.66
C CYS A 70 -4.09 1.50 20.41
N GLY A 71 -5.17 0.76 20.15
CA GLY A 71 -6.49 1.33 19.98
C GLY A 71 -6.86 1.75 18.55
N TYR A 72 -6.02 1.44 17.57
CA TYR A 72 -6.33 1.56 16.15
C TYR A 72 -7.04 0.29 15.62
N LEU A 73 -7.62 0.37 14.43
CA LEU A 73 -8.30 -0.76 13.75
C LEU A 73 -9.38 -1.45 14.61
N LYS A 74 -10.03 -0.72 15.52
CA LYS A 74 -11.04 -1.28 16.44
C LYS A 74 -12.28 -1.81 15.71
N ASN A 75 -12.68 -1.10 14.65
CA ASN A 75 -13.88 -1.41 13.87
C ASN A 75 -13.60 -2.28 12.64
N VAL A 76 -12.37 -2.79 12.53
CA VAL A 76 -11.95 -3.63 11.42
C VAL A 76 -12.17 -5.10 11.81
N LYS A 77 -12.77 -5.88 10.91
CA LYS A 77 -12.92 -7.34 11.10
C LYS A 77 -11.57 -8.03 11.31
N ASP A 78 -11.57 -9.19 11.94
CA ASP A 78 -10.38 -10.02 12.01
C ASP A 78 -9.99 -10.53 10.60
N PRO A 79 -8.70 -10.48 10.25
CA PRO A 79 -8.25 -11.04 8.98
C PRO A 79 -8.37 -12.56 9.00
N VAL A 80 -8.75 -13.13 7.86
CA VAL A 80 -8.79 -14.58 7.66
C VAL A 80 -7.36 -15.13 7.59
N ASP A 81 -7.10 -16.25 8.26
CA ASP A 81 -5.80 -16.95 8.15
C ASP A 81 -5.54 -17.34 6.68
N PRO A 82 -4.34 -17.13 6.12
CA PRO A 82 -4.04 -17.46 4.72
C PRO A 82 -4.35 -18.92 4.34
N ARG A 83 -4.24 -19.87 5.28
CA ARG A 83 -4.59 -21.28 5.06
C ARG A 83 -6.08 -21.50 4.85
N ASP A 84 -6.93 -20.69 5.46
CA ASP A 84 -8.38 -20.75 5.28
C ASP A 84 -8.80 -19.85 4.12
N ALA A 85 -8.15 -18.73 3.91
CA ALA A 85 -8.40 -17.81 2.82
C ALA A 85 -8.28 -18.47 1.43
N LYS A 86 -7.41 -19.47 1.27
CA LYS A 86 -7.29 -20.22 0.01
C LYS A 86 -8.54 -21.04 -0.37
N LYS A 87 -9.44 -21.28 0.60
CA LYS A 87 -10.72 -21.97 0.38
C LYS A 87 -11.84 -21.02 -0.03
N ILE A 88 -11.62 -19.71 0.11
CA ILE A 88 -12.58 -18.66 -0.25
C ILE A 88 -12.56 -18.46 -1.77
N PRO A 89 -13.73 -18.31 -2.42
CA PRO A 89 -13.79 -17.99 -3.84
C PRO A 89 -12.95 -16.75 -4.20
N ARG A 90 -12.31 -16.77 -5.37
CA ARG A 90 -11.38 -15.71 -5.82
C ARG A 90 -12.00 -14.32 -5.81
N GLU A 91 -13.27 -14.22 -6.13
CA GLU A 91 -14.04 -12.97 -6.16
C GLU A 91 -14.44 -12.46 -4.76
N LYS A 92 -14.18 -13.25 -3.71
CA LYS A 92 -14.56 -12.93 -2.31
C LYS A 92 -13.37 -12.67 -1.40
N ILE A 93 -12.16 -12.63 -1.91
CA ILE A 93 -10.93 -12.46 -1.11
C ILE A 93 -10.08 -11.30 -1.61
N VAL A 94 -9.54 -10.55 -0.64
CA VAL A 94 -8.47 -9.57 -0.83
C VAL A 94 -7.29 -10.01 0.04
N TYR A 95 -6.11 -10.13 -0.54
CA TYR A 95 -4.88 -10.31 0.21
C TYR A 95 -4.17 -8.99 0.40
N LEU A 96 -3.80 -8.63 1.62
CA LEU A 96 -2.93 -7.50 1.92
C LEU A 96 -1.57 -8.06 2.35
N CYS A 97 -0.53 -7.76 1.58
CA CYS A 97 0.77 -8.41 1.74
C CYS A 97 1.95 -7.42 1.80
N THR A 98 3.07 -7.92 2.33
CA THR A 98 4.37 -7.25 2.25
C THR A 98 5.06 -7.51 0.92
N GLY A 99 6.08 -6.72 0.60
CA GLY A 99 6.85 -6.89 -0.63
C GLY A 99 6.68 -5.77 -1.64
N SER A 100 6.20 -4.60 -1.17
CA SER A 100 5.93 -3.42 -2.01
C SER A 100 7.18 -2.76 -2.59
N GLN A 101 8.38 -3.15 -2.13
CA GLN A 101 9.66 -2.66 -2.64
C GLN A 101 10.49 -3.75 -3.34
N GLY A 102 9.86 -4.88 -3.68
CA GLY A 102 10.54 -6.00 -4.33
C GLY A 102 11.54 -6.72 -3.41
N GLU A 103 11.32 -6.69 -2.10
CA GLU A 103 12.18 -7.32 -1.11
C GLU A 103 12.29 -8.83 -1.39
N PRO A 104 13.50 -9.42 -1.33
CA PRO A 104 13.72 -10.83 -1.68
C PRO A 104 12.85 -11.81 -0.88
N MET A 105 12.60 -11.50 0.39
CA MET A 105 11.78 -12.31 1.31
C MET A 105 10.34 -11.76 1.45
N GLY A 106 9.98 -10.75 0.68
CA GLY A 106 8.64 -10.18 0.68
C GLY A 106 7.58 -11.19 0.23
N ALA A 107 6.40 -11.13 0.83
CA ALA A 107 5.32 -12.05 0.50
C ALA A 107 4.93 -11.96 -0.99
N MET A 108 4.84 -10.74 -1.54
CA MET A 108 4.48 -10.50 -2.94
C MET A 108 5.39 -11.28 -3.91
N LYS A 109 6.71 -11.19 -3.73
CA LYS A 109 7.67 -11.90 -4.59
C LYS A 109 7.50 -13.41 -4.52
N ARG A 110 7.22 -13.96 -3.35
CA ARG A 110 6.99 -15.39 -3.16
C ARG A 110 5.69 -15.86 -3.81
N ILE A 111 4.64 -15.03 -3.74
CA ILE A 111 3.35 -15.28 -4.39
C ILE A 111 3.53 -15.33 -5.91
N ILE A 112 4.14 -14.31 -6.50
CA ILE A 112 4.36 -14.23 -7.96
C ILE A 112 5.23 -15.39 -8.48
N LYS A 113 6.22 -15.83 -7.70
CA LYS A 113 7.05 -16.99 -8.03
C LYS A 113 6.38 -18.36 -7.81
N GLY A 114 5.13 -18.38 -7.31
CA GLY A 114 4.43 -19.63 -7.02
C GLY A 114 5.02 -20.44 -5.86
N ILE A 115 5.84 -19.84 -5.00
CA ILE A 115 6.50 -20.53 -3.87
C ILE A 115 5.92 -20.15 -2.50
N HIS A 116 4.83 -19.38 -2.48
CA HIS A 116 4.11 -19.11 -1.23
C HIS A 116 3.23 -20.33 -0.88
N PRO A 117 3.23 -20.83 0.37
CA PRO A 117 2.55 -22.09 0.71
C PRO A 117 1.03 -22.01 0.66
N ASP A 118 0.46 -20.82 0.88
CA ASP A 118 -0.98 -20.67 1.11
C ASP A 118 -1.65 -19.66 0.17
N VAL A 119 -0.88 -18.85 -0.58
CA VAL A 119 -1.42 -17.84 -1.47
C VAL A 119 -0.94 -18.08 -2.89
N PHE A 120 -1.89 -18.22 -3.78
CA PHE A 120 -1.67 -18.43 -5.21
C PHE A 120 -2.23 -17.27 -5.99
N ILE A 121 -1.66 -17.01 -7.16
CA ILE A 121 -2.14 -16.00 -8.10
C ILE A 121 -2.35 -16.66 -9.46
N GLU A 122 -3.34 -16.19 -10.18
CA GLU A 122 -3.76 -16.78 -11.44
C GLU A 122 -4.14 -15.70 -12.44
N LYS A 123 -4.15 -16.06 -13.72
CA LYS A 123 -4.61 -15.19 -14.81
C LYS A 123 -5.94 -14.52 -14.48
N GLY A 124 -5.99 -13.20 -14.70
CA GLY A 124 -7.16 -12.36 -14.45
C GLY A 124 -7.32 -11.90 -13.01
N ASP A 125 -6.42 -12.27 -12.08
CA ASP A 125 -6.29 -11.61 -10.78
C ASP A 125 -5.71 -10.20 -10.96
N THR A 126 -5.85 -9.35 -9.94
CA THR A 126 -5.34 -7.98 -9.93
C THR A 126 -4.34 -7.81 -8.80
N VAL A 127 -3.19 -7.22 -9.11
CA VAL A 127 -2.19 -6.79 -8.12
C VAL A 127 -2.14 -5.28 -8.07
N ILE A 128 -2.27 -4.71 -6.87
CA ILE A 128 -2.21 -3.27 -6.63
C ILE A 128 -0.97 -2.97 -5.77
N PHE A 129 -0.03 -2.19 -6.31
CA PHE A 129 1.09 -1.63 -5.56
C PHE A 129 0.68 -0.31 -4.94
N SER A 130 0.18 -0.36 -3.71
CA SER A 130 -0.30 0.80 -2.95
C SER A 130 0.84 1.43 -2.15
N SER A 131 1.92 1.77 -2.84
CA SER A 131 3.14 2.38 -2.29
C SER A 131 3.94 3.07 -3.38
N LYS A 132 4.69 4.10 -3.00
CA LYS A 132 5.68 4.73 -3.88
C LYS A 132 6.93 3.85 -4.01
N ILE A 133 7.56 3.89 -5.17
CA ILE A 133 8.86 3.27 -5.39
C ILE A 133 9.92 4.09 -4.64
N ILE A 134 10.63 3.44 -3.72
CA ILE A 134 11.78 4.06 -3.05
C ILE A 134 12.96 4.07 -4.02
N PRO A 135 13.64 5.21 -4.23
CA PRO A 135 14.82 5.29 -5.08
C PRO A 135 15.86 4.21 -4.75
N GLY A 136 16.34 3.52 -5.79
CA GLY A 136 17.26 2.38 -5.68
C GLY A 136 16.59 1.00 -5.71
N ASN A 137 15.26 0.92 -5.61
CA ASN A 137 14.52 -0.33 -5.72
C ASN A 137 13.92 -0.58 -7.11
N GLU A 138 14.05 0.37 -8.04
CA GLU A 138 13.39 0.37 -9.34
C GLU A 138 13.62 -0.93 -10.10
N LYS A 139 14.89 -1.35 -10.26
CA LYS A 139 15.24 -2.58 -10.99
C LYS A 139 14.56 -3.83 -10.42
N LYS A 140 14.47 -3.92 -9.08
CA LYS A 140 13.85 -5.07 -8.42
C LYS A 140 12.33 -5.06 -8.61
N LEU A 141 11.71 -3.87 -8.52
CA LEU A 141 10.28 -3.71 -8.72
C LEU A 141 9.89 -3.93 -10.17
N TYR A 142 10.57 -3.34 -11.13
CA TYR A 142 10.28 -3.55 -12.55
C TYR A 142 10.45 -5.03 -12.96
N SER A 143 11.44 -5.74 -12.39
CA SER A 143 11.52 -7.18 -12.60
C SER A 143 10.28 -7.91 -12.07
N LEU A 144 9.80 -7.54 -10.87
CA LEU A 144 8.60 -8.13 -10.27
C LEU A 144 7.33 -7.77 -11.06
N HIS A 145 7.20 -6.52 -11.51
CA HIS A 145 6.11 -6.05 -12.36
C HIS A 145 6.07 -6.84 -13.68
N ASN A 146 7.22 -7.05 -14.31
CA ASN A 146 7.31 -7.87 -15.52
C ASN A 146 6.88 -9.32 -15.27
N ASP A 147 7.24 -9.90 -14.13
CA ASP A 147 6.82 -11.26 -13.78
C ASP A 147 5.30 -11.37 -13.53
N ILE A 148 4.66 -10.29 -13.07
CA ILE A 148 3.19 -10.18 -12.91
C ILE A 148 2.52 -10.14 -14.29
N VAL A 149 2.95 -9.20 -15.13
CA VAL A 149 2.35 -8.99 -16.46
C VAL A 149 2.50 -10.21 -17.36
N LYS A 150 3.65 -10.91 -17.31
CA LYS A 150 3.88 -12.17 -18.07
C LYS A 150 2.91 -13.30 -17.70
N GLN A 151 2.26 -13.24 -16.55
CA GLN A 151 1.27 -14.22 -16.11
C GLN A 151 -0.17 -13.81 -16.43
N ASP A 152 -0.37 -12.80 -17.28
CA ASP A 152 -1.69 -12.23 -17.61
C ASP A 152 -2.46 -11.74 -16.35
N ILE A 153 -1.72 -11.20 -15.38
CA ILE A 153 -2.25 -10.61 -14.16
C ILE A 153 -2.30 -9.09 -14.34
N GLU A 154 -3.39 -8.48 -13.98
CA GLU A 154 -3.53 -7.02 -14.03
C GLU A 154 -2.63 -6.36 -12.97
N LEU A 155 -1.85 -5.39 -13.39
CA LEU A 155 -0.97 -4.62 -12.52
C LEU A 155 -1.44 -3.17 -12.43
N ILE A 156 -1.65 -2.70 -11.19
CA ILE A 156 -2.02 -1.31 -10.88
C ILE A 156 -0.94 -0.72 -9.97
N THR A 157 -0.42 0.45 -10.33
CA THR A 157 0.65 1.16 -9.61
C THR A 157 0.30 2.64 -9.45
N GLU A 158 1.11 3.40 -8.70
CA GLU A 158 0.94 4.86 -8.58
C GLU A 158 1.13 5.62 -9.92
N GLU A 159 1.72 4.96 -10.93
CA GLU A 159 1.91 5.53 -12.27
C GLU A 159 0.65 5.42 -13.13
N THR A 160 -0.22 4.44 -12.83
CA THR A 160 -1.44 4.19 -13.60
C THR A 160 -2.70 4.72 -12.92
N ASP A 161 -2.73 4.68 -11.58
CA ASP A 161 -3.91 5.03 -10.80
C ASP A 161 -3.53 5.68 -9.47
N PHE A 162 -4.45 6.45 -8.89
CA PHE A 162 -4.22 7.09 -7.60
C PHE A 162 -4.37 6.09 -6.43
N VAL A 163 -3.36 5.26 -6.23
CA VAL A 163 -3.33 4.20 -5.21
C VAL A 163 -2.40 4.49 -4.04
N HIS A 164 -1.72 5.63 -4.07
CA HIS A 164 -0.78 6.04 -3.03
C HIS A 164 -0.76 7.54 -2.86
N VAL A 165 -0.54 8.00 -1.65
CA VAL A 165 -0.21 9.39 -1.30
C VAL A 165 1.09 9.39 -0.51
N SER A 166 1.96 10.36 -0.81
CA SER A 166 3.22 10.53 -0.09
C SER A 166 2.96 10.99 1.34
N GLY A 167 3.73 10.47 2.30
CA GLY A 167 3.80 11.03 3.65
C GLY A 167 4.66 12.29 3.75
N HIS A 168 5.33 12.68 2.66
CA HIS A 168 6.10 13.92 2.61
C HIS A 168 5.19 15.09 2.26
N PRO A 169 5.29 16.23 2.97
CA PRO A 169 4.50 17.41 2.68
C PRO A 169 4.92 18.06 1.36
N ASN A 170 3.97 18.67 0.67
CA ASN A 170 4.21 19.56 -0.44
C ASN A 170 4.44 21.00 0.05
N ARG A 171 4.70 21.96 -0.86
CA ARG A 171 5.06 23.35 -0.49
C ARG A 171 3.99 24.04 0.36
N ASP A 172 2.71 23.87 0.01
CA ASP A 172 1.63 24.54 0.73
C ASP A 172 1.37 23.91 2.10
N ASP A 173 1.60 22.61 2.26
CA ASP A 173 1.54 21.95 3.58
C ASP A 173 2.64 22.48 4.51
N LEU A 174 3.85 22.73 3.98
CA LEU A 174 4.94 23.33 4.76
C LEU A 174 4.63 24.77 5.15
N LYS A 175 4.05 25.57 4.24
CA LYS A 175 3.62 26.95 4.57
C LYS A 175 2.59 26.95 5.69
N ASP A 176 1.55 26.10 5.58
CA ASP A 176 0.55 25.97 6.64
C ASP A 176 1.19 25.59 7.99
N MET A 177 2.12 24.64 7.99
CA MET A 177 2.84 24.22 9.19
C MET A 177 3.58 25.40 9.83
N TYR A 178 4.25 26.22 9.02
CA TYR A 178 4.97 27.41 9.53
C TYR A 178 4.01 28.49 10.00
N ASP A 179 2.89 28.71 9.32
CA ASP A 179 1.86 29.65 9.72
C ASP A 179 1.20 29.26 11.06
N TRP A 180 1.05 27.97 11.31
CA TRP A 180 0.49 27.47 12.57
C TRP A 180 1.46 27.53 13.73
N VAL A 181 2.73 27.12 13.48
CA VAL A 181 3.77 27.04 14.51
C VAL A 181 4.42 28.39 14.78
N LYS A 182 4.55 29.25 13.74
CA LYS A 182 5.21 30.55 13.77
C LYS A 182 6.61 30.49 14.43
N PRO A 183 7.52 29.62 13.93
CA PRO A 183 8.83 29.43 14.53
C PRO A 183 9.70 30.67 14.30
N ASP A 184 10.53 31.02 15.29
CA ASP A 184 11.55 32.09 15.14
C ASP A 184 12.66 31.71 14.16
N SER A 185 12.92 30.41 14.01
CA SER A 185 13.94 29.88 13.11
C SER A 185 13.55 28.51 12.58
N ILE A 186 13.92 28.23 11.33
CA ILE A 186 13.70 26.94 10.66
C ILE A 186 15.05 26.35 10.28
N ILE A 187 15.29 25.10 10.68
CA ILE A 187 16.49 24.36 10.31
C ILE A 187 16.07 23.18 9.45
N PRO A 188 16.18 23.28 8.10
CA PRO A 188 15.85 22.16 7.22
C PRO A 188 16.88 21.03 7.41
N VAL A 189 16.37 19.81 7.49
CA VAL A 189 17.16 18.58 7.59
C VAL A 189 16.70 17.59 6.54
N HIS A 190 17.48 16.53 6.30
CA HIS A 190 17.13 15.46 5.40
C HIS A 190 17.08 15.89 3.93
N GLY A 191 18.22 15.97 3.31
CA GLY A 191 18.39 16.31 1.90
C GLY A 191 19.80 16.80 1.58
N GLU A 192 20.04 17.03 0.31
CA GLU A 192 21.28 17.66 -0.19
C GLU A 192 21.16 19.19 -0.12
N HIS A 193 22.25 19.90 -0.32
CA HIS A 193 22.31 21.36 -0.27
C HIS A 193 21.27 22.04 -1.18
N ARG A 194 21.06 21.55 -2.39
CA ARG A 194 20.02 22.05 -3.31
C ARG A 194 18.60 21.93 -2.72
N HIS A 195 18.33 20.85 -1.96
CA HIS A 195 17.02 20.66 -1.32
C HIS A 195 16.81 21.63 -0.15
N MET A 196 17.90 21.92 0.59
CA MET A 196 17.88 22.90 1.66
C MET A 196 17.62 24.32 1.13
N ASN A 197 18.30 24.70 0.04
CA ASN A 197 18.07 25.99 -0.63
C ASN A 197 16.65 26.17 -1.16
N GLU A 198 16.04 25.11 -1.68
CA GLU A 198 14.65 25.17 -2.13
C GLU A 198 13.63 25.26 -0.96
N HIS A 199 14.06 24.89 0.25
CA HIS A 199 13.22 24.94 1.44
C HIS A 199 13.20 26.34 2.08
N ILE A 200 14.29 27.09 1.97
CA ILE A 200 14.43 28.44 2.50
C ILE A 200 13.69 29.45 1.61
#